data_cacdc92b8630d6a89d0c80516c362a87
#
_entry.id   cacdc92b8630d6a89d0c80516c362a87
#
_cell.length_a   1.000
_cell.length_b   1.000
_cell.length_c   1.000
_cell.angle_alpha   90.00
_cell.angle_beta   90.00
_cell.angle_gamma   90.00
#
_symmetry.space_group_name_H-M   'P 1'
#
loop_
_entity.id
_entity.type
_entity.pdbx_description
1 polymer ?
#
loop_
_entity_poly.entity_id
_entity_poly.type
_entity_poly.pdbx_seq_one_letter_code
_entity_poly.pdbx_strand_id
1 'polypeptide(L)'
;MKLYYNPISTYSQKTLLAFYEKGIEFEPNIVKLMDPEAIEEYRKVYPMGKIPCLVLDDDYIIPESSIIIEYIDGMAEPRLIDGDSEQTRKIRFKDRMFDLYLNDPVVTMLFQSMKPEDQKDQERIDTSKFRIDTMYSFMDHEFGRQQYASGDTFTMADCAAAPGLFYAELLAPFAEYENISAYWERLKDRASVQKTHADAKPIVEEFLGKNAA
;
A
#
# COMPACT_ATOMS: atom_id res chain seq x y z
N MET A 1 -1.96 -10.39 19.06
CA MET A 1 -0.93 -10.05 18.06
C MET A 1 -0.76 -8.54 17.95
N LYS A 2 0.48 -8.07 17.72
CA LYS A 2 0.83 -6.64 17.63
C LYS A 2 1.25 -6.29 16.21
N LEU A 3 0.70 -5.22 15.63
CA LEU A 3 1.10 -4.74 14.31
C LEU A 3 1.94 -3.47 14.45
N TYR A 4 3.21 -3.56 14.06
CA TYR A 4 4.11 -2.42 13.92
C TYR A 4 3.93 -1.80 12.53
N TYR A 5 3.48 -0.55 12.46
CA TYR A 5 3.11 0.09 11.22
C TYR A 5 3.21 1.61 11.30
N ASN A 6 3.02 2.28 10.18
CA ASN A 6 2.76 3.71 10.14
C ASN A 6 1.66 4.01 9.11
N PRO A 7 0.64 4.82 9.44
CA PRO A 7 -0.49 5.10 8.54
C PRO A 7 -0.12 5.65 7.17
N ILE A 8 1.02 6.36 7.03
CA ILE A 8 1.46 6.92 5.75
C ILE A 8 2.29 5.95 4.91
N SER A 9 2.68 4.79 5.44
CA SER A 9 3.42 3.79 4.66
C SER A 9 2.47 3.01 3.76
N THR A 10 2.73 2.98 2.45
CA THR A 10 1.93 2.22 1.48
C THR A 10 1.83 0.74 1.85
N TYR A 11 2.92 0.12 2.26
CA TYR A 11 2.93 -1.29 2.69
C TYR A 11 2.20 -1.53 4.01
N SER A 12 2.19 -0.54 4.92
CA SER A 12 1.35 -0.60 6.13
C SER A 12 -0.12 -0.46 5.78
N GLN A 13 -0.48 0.49 4.91
CA GLN A 13 -1.86 0.65 4.41
C GLN A 13 -2.38 -0.63 3.77
N LYS A 14 -1.58 -1.27 2.91
CA LYS A 14 -1.89 -2.57 2.30
C LYS A 14 -2.27 -3.61 3.36
N THR A 15 -1.50 -3.70 4.44
CA THR A 15 -1.76 -4.64 5.54
C THR A 15 -2.99 -4.24 6.34
N LEU A 16 -3.17 -2.94 6.65
CA LEU A 16 -4.34 -2.43 7.35
C LEU A 16 -5.64 -2.72 6.61
N LEU A 17 -5.64 -2.56 5.27
CA LEU A 17 -6.78 -2.91 4.42
C LEU A 17 -7.19 -4.37 4.62
N ALA A 18 -6.23 -5.29 4.61
CA ALA A 18 -6.53 -6.70 4.83
C ALA A 18 -7.10 -6.97 6.23
N PHE A 19 -6.55 -6.37 7.28
CA PHE A 19 -7.09 -6.48 8.63
C PHE A 19 -8.52 -5.97 8.73
N TYR A 20 -8.80 -4.80 8.11
CA TYR A 20 -10.13 -4.20 8.14
C TYR A 20 -11.15 -4.97 7.30
N GLU A 21 -10.78 -5.47 6.13
CA GLU A 21 -11.65 -6.33 5.29
C GLU A 21 -12.04 -7.62 6.00
N LYS A 22 -11.13 -8.18 6.78
CA LYS A 22 -11.34 -9.42 7.51
C LYS A 22 -11.94 -9.22 8.91
N GLY A 23 -12.06 -7.99 9.39
CA GLY A 23 -12.53 -7.69 10.75
C GLY A 23 -11.63 -8.28 11.84
N ILE A 24 -10.34 -8.47 11.57
CA ILE A 24 -9.37 -9.02 12.53
C ILE A 24 -8.81 -7.88 13.39
N GLU A 25 -8.90 -8.03 14.70
CA GLU A 25 -8.34 -7.06 15.65
C GLU A 25 -6.83 -7.29 15.87
N PHE A 26 -6.12 -6.20 16.09
CA PHE A 26 -4.69 -6.19 16.43
C PHE A 26 -4.37 -5.07 17.43
N GLU A 27 -3.31 -5.23 18.18
CA GLU A 27 -2.74 -4.16 19.03
C GLU A 27 -1.90 -3.21 18.14
N PRO A 28 -2.26 -1.92 18.03
CA PRO A 28 -1.56 -0.98 17.16
C PRO A 28 -0.25 -0.51 17.81
N ASN A 29 0.85 -0.61 17.06
CA ASN A 29 2.16 -0.08 17.44
C ASN A 29 2.69 0.82 16.32
N ILE A 30 2.45 2.14 16.45
CA ILE A 30 2.84 3.12 15.42
C ILE A 30 4.33 3.42 15.52
N VAL A 31 5.08 3.11 14.47
CA VAL A 31 6.51 3.42 14.34
C VAL A 31 6.67 4.84 13.78
N LYS A 32 7.33 5.72 14.53
CA LYS A 32 7.60 7.11 14.11
C LYS A 32 8.77 7.13 13.14
N LEU A 33 8.50 7.09 11.82
CA LEU A 33 9.51 6.95 10.76
C LEU A 33 10.52 8.10 10.68
N MET A 34 10.18 9.29 11.20
CA MET A 34 11.05 10.48 11.18
C MET A 34 11.79 10.70 12.51
N ASP A 35 11.66 9.79 13.45
CA ASP A 35 12.30 9.83 14.76
C ASP A 35 13.40 8.75 14.81
N PRO A 36 14.71 9.13 14.79
CA PRO A 36 15.80 8.16 14.80
C PRO A 36 15.82 7.28 16.04
N GLU A 37 15.45 7.81 17.21
CA GLU A 37 15.41 7.02 18.46
C GLU A 37 14.31 5.97 18.40
N ALA A 38 13.10 6.33 17.90
CA ALA A 38 12.01 5.40 17.72
C ALA A 38 12.36 4.29 16.70
N ILE A 39 13.11 4.61 15.65
CA ILE A 39 13.60 3.62 14.68
C ILE A 39 14.60 2.66 15.32
N GLU A 40 15.55 3.15 16.12
CA GLU A 40 16.51 2.28 16.81
C GLU A 40 15.83 1.37 17.84
N GLU A 41 14.81 1.85 18.58
CA GLU A 41 14.00 1.00 19.44
C GLU A 41 13.23 -0.06 18.65
N TYR A 42 12.63 0.34 17.52
CA TYR A 42 11.93 -0.61 16.67
C TYR A 42 12.86 -1.68 16.06
N ARG A 43 14.12 -1.35 15.74
CA ARG A 43 15.10 -2.31 15.26
C ARG A 43 15.44 -3.42 16.25
N LYS A 44 15.16 -3.23 17.54
CA LYS A 44 15.27 -4.30 18.54
C LYS A 44 14.17 -5.36 18.36
N VAL A 45 13.02 -4.96 17.80
CA VAL A 45 11.92 -5.87 17.44
C VAL A 45 12.20 -6.51 16.08
N TYR A 46 12.45 -5.70 15.05
CA TYR A 46 12.76 -6.18 13.70
C TYR A 46 14.03 -5.48 13.16
N PRO A 47 15.18 -6.17 13.12
CA PRO A 47 16.49 -5.56 12.82
C PRO A 47 16.57 -4.84 11.47
N MET A 48 15.76 -5.27 10.47
CA MET A 48 15.72 -4.59 9.16
C MET A 48 15.07 -3.20 9.24
N GLY A 49 14.34 -2.86 10.33
CA GLY A 49 13.70 -1.57 10.53
C GLY A 49 12.60 -1.24 9.51
N LYS A 50 12.08 -2.26 8.81
CA LYS A 50 11.02 -2.10 7.82
C LYS A 50 9.64 -2.36 8.44
N ILE A 51 8.65 -1.63 7.96
CA ILE A 51 7.24 -1.79 8.32
C ILE A 51 6.40 -2.11 7.06
N PRO A 52 5.28 -2.83 7.24
CA PRO A 52 4.72 -3.38 8.46
C PRO A 52 5.46 -4.61 8.98
N CYS A 53 5.27 -4.91 10.27
CA CYS A 53 5.74 -6.15 10.89
C CYS A 53 4.69 -6.62 11.90
N LEU A 54 4.28 -7.87 11.84
CA LEU A 54 3.35 -8.49 12.78
C LEU A 54 4.14 -9.32 13.80
N VAL A 55 3.86 -9.09 15.09
CA VAL A 55 4.43 -9.89 16.18
C VAL A 55 3.30 -10.66 16.85
N LEU A 56 3.44 -11.97 16.91
CA LEU A 56 2.46 -12.87 17.54
C LEU A 56 2.62 -12.91 19.06
N ASP A 57 1.69 -13.56 19.74
CA ASP A 57 1.67 -13.62 21.20
C ASP A 57 2.81 -14.49 21.79
N ASP A 58 3.43 -15.32 20.97
CA ASP A 58 4.64 -16.11 21.29
C ASP A 58 5.94 -15.43 20.84
N ASP A 59 5.88 -14.13 20.55
CA ASP A 59 6.98 -13.29 20.04
C ASP A 59 7.50 -13.71 18.64
N TYR A 60 6.79 -14.57 17.91
CA TYR A 60 7.14 -14.89 16.53
C TYR A 60 6.88 -13.67 15.62
N ILE A 61 7.87 -13.36 14.78
CA ILE A 61 7.86 -12.16 13.94
C ILE A 61 7.51 -12.54 12.50
N ILE A 62 6.50 -11.90 11.94
CA ILE A 62 6.09 -12.04 10.54
C ILE A 62 6.28 -10.67 9.86
N PRO A 63 7.39 -10.47 9.12
CA PRO A 63 7.59 -9.29 8.30
C PRO A 63 6.95 -9.47 6.92
N GLU A 64 7.04 -8.42 6.08
CA GLU A 64 6.53 -8.34 4.71
C GLU A 64 4.99 -8.31 4.62
N SER A 65 4.46 -7.24 4.04
CA SER A 65 3.01 -6.99 3.95
C SER A 65 2.23 -8.14 3.33
N SER A 66 2.73 -8.72 2.22
CA SER A 66 2.09 -9.86 1.57
C SER A 66 2.09 -11.11 2.45
N ILE A 67 3.18 -11.37 3.19
CA ILE A 67 3.29 -12.52 4.09
C ILE A 67 2.38 -12.36 5.30
N ILE A 68 2.26 -11.14 5.83
CA ILE A 68 1.30 -10.83 6.90
C ILE A 68 -0.13 -11.11 6.42
N ILE A 69 -0.48 -10.66 5.22
CA ILE A 69 -1.81 -10.91 4.65
C ILE A 69 -2.05 -12.41 4.44
N GLU A 70 -1.08 -13.15 3.90
CA GLU A 70 -1.18 -14.60 3.75
C GLU A 70 -1.40 -15.31 5.10
N TYR A 71 -0.72 -14.85 6.15
CA TYR A 71 -0.88 -15.40 7.49
C TYR A 71 -2.30 -15.18 8.05
N ILE A 72 -2.83 -13.96 7.97
CA ILE A 72 -4.16 -13.65 8.51
C ILE A 72 -5.30 -14.13 7.61
N ASP A 73 -5.02 -14.45 6.34
CA ASP A 73 -6.06 -14.81 5.36
C ASP A 73 -6.84 -16.07 5.75
N GLY A 74 -6.18 -17.02 6.41
CA GLY A 74 -6.82 -18.22 6.93
C GLY A 74 -7.65 -18.04 8.20
N MET A 75 -7.60 -16.87 8.87
CA MET A 75 -8.18 -16.67 10.19
C MET A 75 -9.68 -16.31 10.16
N ALA A 76 -10.14 -15.64 9.10
CA ALA A 76 -11.52 -15.17 8.98
C ALA A 76 -11.93 -15.04 7.51
N GLU A 77 -13.25 -15.02 7.26
CA GLU A 77 -13.80 -14.61 5.98
C GLU A 77 -13.96 -13.07 5.90
N PRO A 78 -14.01 -12.49 4.69
CA PRO A 78 -13.78 -13.14 3.39
C PRO A 78 -12.32 -13.51 3.16
N ARG A 79 -12.08 -14.53 2.31
CA ARG A 79 -10.73 -14.86 1.86
C ARG A 79 -10.26 -13.80 0.85
N LEU A 80 -9.02 -13.33 1.03
CA LEU A 80 -8.37 -12.38 0.11
C LEU A 80 -7.48 -13.08 -0.91
N ILE A 81 -7.18 -14.37 -0.67
CA ILE A 81 -6.40 -15.23 -1.56
C ILE A 81 -7.23 -16.50 -1.76
N ASP A 82 -8.25 -16.40 -2.60
CA ASP A 82 -9.21 -17.48 -2.82
C ASP A 82 -9.19 -17.99 -4.26
N GLY A 83 -9.76 -19.18 -4.46
CA GLY A 83 -9.85 -19.85 -5.74
C GLY A 83 -8.90 -21.03 -5.90
N ASP A 84 -8.84 -21.57 -7.11
CA ASP A 84 -7.91 -22.62 -7.47
C ASP A 84 -6.44 -22.12 -7.54
N SER A 85 -5.53 -23.02 -7.86
CA SER A 85 -4.09 -22.68 -7.92
C SER A 85 -3.79 -21.59 -8.97
N GLU A 86 -4.52 -21.53 -10.07
CA GLU A 86 -4.35 -20.53 -11.11
C GLU A 86 -4.84 -19.15 -10.67
N GLN A 87 -6.02 -19.09 -10.04
CA GLN A 87 -6.56 -17.83 -9.50
C GLN A 87 -5.67 -17.30 -8.38
N THR A 88 -5.24 -18.15 -7.47
CA THR A 88 -4.31 -17.79 -6.38
C THR A 88 -2.99 -17.25 -6.93
N ARG A 89 -2.45 -17.85 -7.99
CA ARG A 89 -1.25 -17.39 -8.68
C ARG A 89 -1.46 -16.00 -9.30
N LYS A 90 -2.62 -15.74 -9.91
CA LYS A 90 -2.97 -14.43 -10.47
C LYS A 90 -3.05 -13.34 -9.40
N ILE A 91 -3.68 -13.64 -8.27
CA ILE A 91 -3.77 -12.71 -7.13
C ILE A 91 -2.36 -12.35 -6.64
N ARG A 92 -1.48 -13.34 -6.40
CA ARG A 92 -0.10 -13.09 -5.96
C ARG A 92 0.74 -12.35 -7.00
N PHE A 93 0.54 -12.66 -8.29
CA PHE A 93 1.21 -11.93 -9.37
C PHE A 93 0.82 -10.45 -9.37
N LYS A 94 -0.48 -10.15 -9.28
CA LYS A 94 -0.98 -8.75 -9.24
C LYS A 94 -0.51 -8.03 -7.98
N ASP A 95 -0.52 -8.68 -6.83
CA ASP A 95 0.03 -8.16 -5.58
C ASP A 95 1.48 -7.72 -5.76
N ARG A 96 2.35 -8.61 -6.26
CA ARG A 96 3.76 -8.28 -6.54
C ARG A 96 3.93 -7.19 -7.59
N MET A 97 3.09 -7.21 -8.61
CA MET A 97 3.11 -6.22 -9.68
C MET A 97 2.81 -4.82 -9.14
N PHE A 98 1.78 -4.67 -8.29
CA PHE A 98 1.46 -3.37 -7.67
C PHE A 98 2.55 -2.91 -6.71
N ASP A 99 3.11 -3.80 -5.90
CA ASP A 99 4.21 -3.46 -5.01
C ASP A 99 5.41 -2.89 -5.79
N LEU A 100 5.84 -3.57 -6.87
CA LEU A 100 7.08 -3.25 -7.56
C LEU A 100 6.93 -2.17 -8.65
N TYR A 101 5.78 -2.12 -9.33
CA TYR A 101 5.62 -1.26 -10.52
C TYR A 101 4.69 -0.06 -10.29
N LEU A 102 3.92 -0.03 -9.20
CA LEU A 102 3.12 1.11 -8.80
C LEU A 102 3.64 1.72 -7.47
N ASN A 103 3.67 0.94 -6.38
CA ASN A 103 4.03 1.48 -5.06
C ASN A 103 5.47 1.98 -5.00
N ASP A 104 6.46 1.19 -5.43
CA ASP A 104 7.88 1.61 -5.39
C ASP A 104 8.15 2.94 -6.11
N PRO A 105 7.73 3.12 -7.39
CA PRO A 105 7.94 4.39 -8.08
C PRO A 105 7.13 5.54 -7.48
N VAL A 106 5.90 5.31 -7.00
CA VAL A 106 5.09 6.34 -6.33
C VAL A 106 5.74 6.77 -5.01
N VAL A 107 6.22 5.83 -4.20
CA VAL A 107 6.98 6.13 -2.96
C VAL A 107 8.28 6.88 -3.27
N THR A 108 8.96 6.53 -4.36
CA THR A 108 10.15 7.29 -4.82
C THR A 108 9.78 8.73 -5.13
N MET A 109 8.70 8.98 -5.86
CA MET A 109 8.21 10.33 -6.15
C MET A 109 7.80 11.09 -4.87
N LEU A 110 7.13 10.41 -3.92
CA LEU A 110 6.77 11.00 -2.63
C LEU A 110 8.02 11.49 -1.89
N PHE A 111 9.06 10.66 -1.75
CA PHE A 111 10.30 11.08 -1.10
C PHE A 111 11.04 12.18 -1.87
N GLN A 112 10.99 12.19 -3.19
CA GLN A 112 11.57 13.29 -3.97
C GLN A 112 10.78 14.59 -3.80
N SER A 113 9.44 14.53 -3.70
CA SER A 113 8.61 15.73 -3.48
C SER A 113 8.87 16.42 -2.14
N MET A 114 9.36 15.68 -1.14
CA MET A 114 9.71 16.18 0.19
C MET A 114 11.07 16.88 0.25
N LYS A 115 11.89 16.79 -0.80
CA LYS A 115 13.22 17.41 -0.83
C LYS A 115 13.14 18.84 -1.36
N PRO A 116 14.07 19.73 -0.92
CA PRO A 116 14.34 20.99 -1.60
C PRO A 116 14.59 20.78 -3.09
N GLU A 117 14.21 21.75 -3.93
CA GLU A 117 14.25 21.61 -5.40
C GLU A 117 15.67 21.26 -5.91
N ASP A 118 16.70 21.88 -5.32
CA ASP A 118 18.12 21.67 -5.65
C ASP A 118 18.69 20.32 -5.19
N GLN A 119 17.91 19.55 -4.39
CA GLN A 119 18.29 18.22 -3.89
C GLN A 119 17.47 17.10 -4.52
N LYS A 120 16.54 17.42 -5.40
CA LYS A 120 15.74 16.43 -6.13
C LYS A 120 16.60 15.71 -7.17
N ASP A 121 16.42 14.41 -7.23
CA ASP A 121 17.03 13.55 -8.25
C ASP A 121 16.09 13.42 -9.43
N GLN A 122 16.33 14.24 -10.45
CA GLN A 122 15.47 14.32 -11.64
C GLN A 122 15.45 13.00 -12.43
N GLU A 123 16.57 12.29 -12.52
CA GLU A 123 16.64 10.99 -13.20
C GLU A 123 15.74 9.95 -12.52
N ARG A 124 15.74 9.92 -11.18
CA ARG A 124 14.83 9.05 -10.41
C ARG A 124 13.37 9.43 -10.60
N ILE A 125 13.07 10.72 -10.64
CA ILE A 125 11.70 11.21 -10.87
C ILE A 125 11.23 10.78 -12.26
N ASP A 126 12.01 11.01 -13.30
CA ASP A 126 11.65 10.68 -14.68
C ASP A 126 11.50 9.17 -14.89
N THR A 127 12.41 8.39 -14.30
CA THR A 127 12.30 6.92 -14.30
C THR A 127 11.04 6.44 -13.60
N SER A 128 10.68 7.05 -12.47
CA SER A 128 9.46 6.70 -11.73
C SER A 128 8.21 7.04 -12.52
N LYS A 129 8.15 8.22 -13.15
CA LYS A 129 7.03 8.61 -14.02
C LYS A 129 6.85 7.62 -15.16
N PHE A 130 7.92 7.29 -15.88
CA PHE A 130 7.87 6.32 -16.99
C PHE A 130 7.33 4.96 -16.53
N ARG A 131 7.75 4.47 -15.36
CA ARG A 131 7.26 3.20 -14.80
C ARG A 131 5.78 3.28 -14.43
N ILE A 132 5.34 4.40 -13.84
CA ILE A 132 3.93 4.63 -13.49
C ILE A 132 3.07 4.69 -14.75
N ASP A 133 3.46 5.44 -15.78
CA ASP A 133 2.72 5.56 -17.03
C ASP A 133 2.59 4.19 -17.74
N THR A 134 3.67 3.40 -17.71
CA THR A 134 3.65 2.02 -18.23
C THR A 134 2.66 1.15 -17.45
N MET A 135 2.67 1.29 -16.12
CA MET A 135 1.76 0.55 -15.25
C MET A 135 0.30 0.98 -15.45
N TYR A 136 0.05 2.28 -15.63
CA TYR A 136 -1.29 2.79 -15.92
C TYR A 136 -1.86 2.24 -17.21
N SER A 137 -1.08 2.25 -18.28
CA SER A 137 -1.50 1.67 -19.56
C SER A 137 -1.88 0.19 -19.43
N PHE A 138 -1.11 -0.57 -18.64
CA PHE A 138 -1.42 -1.97 -18.36
C PHE A 138 -2.69 -2.10 -17.49
N MET A 139 -2.81 -1.34 -16.41
CA MET A 139 -3.96 -1.38 -15.50
C MET A 139 -5.25 -0.98 -16.21
N ASP A 140 -5.23 0.09 -16.99
CA ASP A 140 -6.43 0.59 -17.65
C ASP A 140 -7.02 -0.45 -18.61
N HIS A 141 -6.16 -1.14 -19.36
CA HIS A 141 -6.59 -2.25 -20.22
C HIS A 141 -7.21 -3.42 -19.41
N GLU A 142 -6.61 -3.79 -18.28
CA GLU A 142 -7.09 -4.89 -17.43
C GLU A 142 -8.40 -4.55 -16.74
N PHE A 143 -8.51 -3.34 -16.16
CA PHE A 143 -9.68 -2.91 -15.38
C PHE A 143 -10.92 -2.62 -16.22
N GLY A 144 -10.78 -2.44 -17.53
CA GLY A 144 -11.91 -2.40 -18.44
C GLY A 144 -12.69 -3.75 -18.57
N ARG A 145 -12.15 -4.84 -17.98
CA ARG A 145 -12.68 -6.19 -18.13
C ARG A 145 -13.13 -6.85 -16.83
N GLN A 146 -12.85 -6.23 -15.69
CA GLN A 146 -13.11 -6.82 -14.37
C GLN A 146 -13.35 -5.72 -13.32
N GLN A 147 -14.06 -6.07 -12.25
CA GLN A 147 -14.41 -5.09 -11.21
C GLN A 147 -13.25 -4.79 -10.27
N TYR A 148 -12.42 -5.78 -9.95
CA TYR A 148 -11.29 -5.68 -9.03
C TYR A 148 -10.00 -6.15 -9.71
N ALA A 149 -8.88 -6.01 -9.04
CA ALA A 149 -7.58 -6.28 -9.62
C ALA A 149 -7.39 -7.71 -10.15
N SER A 150 -8.11 -8.69 -9.61
CA SER A 150 -7.96 -10.10 -9.98
C SER A 150 -9.30 -10.80 -10.30
N GLY A 151 -10.32 -10.04 -10.72
CA GLY A 151 -11.66 -10.56 -11.07
C GLY A 151 -12.79 -9.72 -10.50
N ASP A 152 -13.85 -10.37 -10.03
CA ASP A 152 -15.07 -9.69 -9.58
C ASP A 152 -15.17 -9.54 -8.04
N THR A 153 -14.16 -10.00 -7.31
CA THR A 153 -14.09 -9.92 -5.85
C THR A 153 -12.83 -9.16 -5.40
N PHE A 154 -12.95 -8.44 -4.27
CA PHE A 154 -11.81 -7.78 -3.63
C PHE A 154 -10.83 -8.82 -3.08
N THR A 155 -9.55 -8.63 -3.35
CA THR A 155 -8.47 -9.58 -3.03
C THR A 155 -7.24 -8.88 -2.44
N MET A 156 -6.21 -9.65 -2.07
CA MET A 156 -4.91 -9.12 -1.66
C MET A 156 -4.30 -8.18 -2.72
N ALA A 157 -4.57 -8.41 -4.01
CA ALA A 157 -4.11 -7.55 -5.08
C ALA A 157 -4.69 -6.13 -4.99
N ASP A 158 -5.95 -6.00 -4.57
CA ASP A 158 -6.60 -4.70 -4.36
C ASP A 158 -6.04 -3.99 -3.12
N CYS A 159 -5.70 -4.75 -2.07
CA CYS A 159 -4.98 -4.22 -0.92
C CYS A 159 -3.63 -3.61 -1.33
N ALA A 160 -2.94 -4.19 -2.32
CA ALA A 160 -1.67 -3.69 -2.84
C ALA A 160 -1.86 -2.48 -3.78
N ALA A 161 -2.94 -2.45 -4.57
CA ALA A 161 -3.20 -1.37 -5.52
C ALA A 161 -3.63 -0.07 -4.82
N ALA A 162 -4.51 -0.15 -3.83
CA ALA A 162 -5.16 1.01 -3.21
C ALA A 162 -4.17 2.05 -2.63
N PRO A 163 -3.12 1.68 -1.86
CA PRO A 163 -2.17 2.66 -1.35
C PRO A 163 -1.37 3.38 -2.43
N GLY A 164 -1.00 2.65 -3.49
CA GLY A 164 -0.32 3.23 -4.65
C GLY A 164 -1.19 4.27 -5.36
N LEU A 165 -2.46 3.96 -5.60
CA LEU A 165 -3.41 4.88 -6.22
C LEU A 165 -3.71 6.10 -5.35
N PHE A 166 -3.78 5.94 -4.02
CA PHE A 166 -3.95 7.05 -3.09
C PHE A 166 -2.87 8.13 -3.23
N TYR A 167 -1.61 7.75 -3.28
CA TYR A 167 -0.53 8.70 -3.49
C TYR A 167 -0.38 9.12 -4.95
N ALA A 168 -0.66 8.23 -5.89
CA ALA A 168 -0.60 8.52 -7.31
C ALA A 168 -1.62 9.58 -7.74
N GLU A 169 -2.81 9.63 -7.14
CA GLU A 169 -3.81 10.67 -7.38
C GLU A 169 -3.23 12.08 -7.15
N LEU A 170 -2.28 12.22 -6.22
CA LEU A 170 -1.60 13.49 -5.90
C LEU A 170 -0.32 13.74 -6.71
N LEU A 171 0.47 12.70 -6.97
CA LEU A 171 1.85 12.81 -7.46
C LEU A 171 1.99 12.52 -8.96
N ALA A 172 1.10 11.70 -9.50
CA ALA A 172 1.06 11.26 -10.90
C ALA A 172 -0.41 10.99 -11.28
N PRO A 173 -1.25 12.05 -11.42
CA PRO A 173 -2.68 11.91 -11.65
C PRO A 173 -2.99 11.03 -12.87
N PHE A 174 -4.06 10.23 -12.75
CA PHE A 174 -4.47 9.24 -13.77
C PHE A 174 -5.88 9.50 -14.32
N ALA A 175 -6.37 10.73 -14.25
CA ALA A 175 -7.72 11.09 -14.68
C ALA A 175 -8.01 10.82 -16.17
N GLU A 176 -6.98 10.72 -17.01
CA GLU A 176 -7.09 10.35 -18.43
C GLU A 176 -7.32 8.83 -18.65
N TYR A 177 -7.08 8.01 -17.63
CA TYR A 177 -7.28 6.56 -17.63
C TYR A 177 -8.65 6.23 -17.04
N GLU A 178 -9.66 6.10 -17.90
CA GLU A 178 -11.07 5.97 -17.47
C GLU A 178 -11.31 4.73 -16.60
N ASN A 179 -10.71 3.60 -16.95
CA ASN A 179 -10.90 2.35 -16.22
C ASN A 179 -10.20 2.35 -14.86
N ILE A 180 -9.01 2.96 -14.76
CA ILE A 180 -8.32 3.16 -13.49
C ILE A 180 -9.14 4.09 -12.59
N SER A 181 -9.64 5.19 -13.15
CA SER A 181 -10.48 6.15 -12.41
C SER A 181 -11.73 5.48 -11.87
N ALA A 182 -12.44 4.70 -12.68
CA ALA A 182 -13.62 3.96 -12.25
C ALA A 182 -13.29 2.88 -11.20
N TYR A 183 -12.16 2.21 -11.33
CA TYR A 183 -11.68 1.23 -10.34
C TYR A 183 -11.32 1.94 -9.01
N TRP A 184 -10.63 3.07 -9.06
CA TRP A 184 -10.27 3.86 -7.90
C TRP A 184 -11.49 4.38 -7.13
N GLU A 185 -12.51 4.91 -7.83
CA GLU A 185 -13.78 5.30 -7.19
C GLU A 185 -14.42 4.11 -6.45
N ARG A 186 -14.44 2.93 -7.07
CA ARG A 186 -14.98 1.71 -6.46
C ARG A 186 -14.19 1.29 -5.20
N LEU A 187 -12.88 1.47 -5.19
CA LEU A 187 -12.06 1.21 -4.01
C LEU A 187 -12.34 2.23 -2.90
N LYS A 188 -12.47 3.52 -3.22
CA LYS A 188 -12.77 4.59 -2.26
C LYS A 188 -14.12 4.41 -1.56
N ASP A 189 -15.08 3.72 -2.18
CA ASP A 189 -16.38 3.41 -1.57
C ASP A 189 -16.30 2.32 -0.48
N ARG A 190 -15.19 1.58 -0.37
CA ARG A 190 -15.03 0.56 0.65
C ARG A 190 -14.70 1.15 2.01
N ALA A 191 -15.38 0.65 3.06
CA ALA A 191 -15.16 1.10 4.43
C ALA A 191 -13.72 0.92 4.92
N SER A 192 -13.03 -0.15 4.49
CA SER A 192 -11.63 -0.41 4.79
C SER A 192 -10.70 0.66 4.21
N VAL A 193 -10.94 1.07 2.96
CA VAL A 193 -10.18 2.11 2.26
C VAL A 193 -10.42 3.46 2.92
N GLN A 194 -11.69 3.81 3.18
CA GLN A 194 -12.05 5.06 3.87
C GLN A 194 -11.37 5.17 5.23
N LYS A 195 -11.39 4.10 6.03
CA LYS A 195 -10.75 4.07 7.35
C LYS A 195 -9.23 4.23 7.24
N THR A 196 -8.59 3.49 6.34
CA THR A 196 -7.13 3.57 6.14
C THR A 196 -6.71 4.98 5.70
N HIS A 197 -7.47 5.62 4.81
CA HIS A 197 -7.17 6.96 4.34
C HIS A 197 -7.49 8.04 5.39
N ALA A 198 -8.52 7.87 6.21
CA ALA A 198 -8.82 8.79 7.31
C ALA A 198 -7.66 8.88 8.31
N ASP A 199 -6.96 7.76 8.56
CA ASP A 199 -5.80 7.72 9.45
C ASP A 199 -4.56 8.35 8.80
N ALA A 200 -4.39 8.21 7.49
CA ALA A 200 -3.22 8.70 6.75
C ALA A 200 -3.32 10.19 6.36
N LYS A 201 -4.50 10.63 5.94
CA LYS A 201 -4.72 11.94 5.31
C LYS A 201 -4.22 13.13 6.12
N PRO A 202 -4.49 13.27 7.44
CA PRO A 202 -3.98 14.40 8.21
C PRO A 202 -2.46 14.48 8.24
N ILE A 203 -1.79 13.33 8.28
CA ILE A 203 -0.33 13.24 8.31
C ILE A 203 0.24 13.63 6.94
N VAL A 204 -0.36 13.12 5.86
CA VAL A 204 0.06 13.45 4.48
C VAL A 204 -0.13 14.93 4.19
N GLU A 205 -1.25 15.54 4.58
CA GLU A 205 -1.53 16.96 4.42
C GLU A 205 -0.52 17.82 5.20
N GLU A 206 -0.16 17.42 6.42
CA GLU A 206 0.87 18.10 7.20
C GLU A 206 2.25 18.04 6.52
N PHE A 207 2.61 16.88 5.96
CA PHE A 207 3.88 16.71 5.24
C PHE A 207 3.94 17.52 3.95
N LEU A 208 2.89 17.49 3.13
CA LEU A 208 2.82 18.22 1.88
C LEU A 208 2.68 19.73 2.11
N GLY A 209 1.91 20.15 3.11
CA GLY A 209 1.72 21.57 3.46
C GLY A 209 2.99 22.24 4.00
N LYS A 210 3.85 21.52 4.71
CA LYS A 210 5.15 22.06 5.20
C LYS A 210 6.16 22.30 4.08
N ASN A 211 6.00 21.63 2.94
CA ASN A 211 6.91 21.76 1.80
C ASN A 211 6.42 22.74 0.73
N ALA A 212 5.19 23.30 0.89
CA ALA A 212 4.61 24.30 -0.01
C ALA A 212 4.80 25.76 0.48
N ALA A 213 5.39 25.96 1.65
CA ALA A 213 5.70 27.25 2.27
C ALA A 213 7.21 27.51 2.28
#